data_32c59f14e272637e2afaa3581335f4dc
#
_entry.id   32c59f14e272637e2afaa3581335f4dc
#
_cell.length_a   1.000
_cell.length_b   1.000
_cell.length_c   1.000
_cell.angle_alpha   90.00
_cell.angle_beta   90.00
_cell.angle_gamma   90.00
#
_symmetry.space_group_name_H-M   'P 1'
#
loop_
_entity.id
_entity.type
_entity.pdbx_description
1 polymer ?
#
loop_
_entity_poly.entity_id
_entity_poly.type
_entity_poly.pdbx_seq_one_letter_code
_entity_poly.pdbx_strand_id
1 'polypeptide(L)'
;FVTALNRLFDDLLAFCRQSGEQFPQAAVPNDILIVPAPSSASSLRRRGRSQLAPLAKALCSHANARGMQTTVAPLLIVRAHSKSVETNGADQRAQRARRTICINERATHDKEMDACRTVILIDDIVTTGATINRCATVLAEHGYTVFTALALAYTPSKHGYMVA
;
A
#
# COMPACT_ATOMS: atom_id res chain seq x y z
N PHE A 1 9.43 -2.56 -14.73
CA PHE A 1 8.65 -2.21 -13.52
C PHE A 1 9.55 -2.08 -12.29
N VAL A 2 10.40 -3.07 -11.96
CA VAL A 2 11.30 -3.01 -10.80
C VAL A 2 12.22 -1.78 -10.89
N THR A 3 12.87 -1.56 -12.03
CA THR A 3 13.77 -0.41 -12.24
C THR A 3 13.04 0.93 -12.06
N ALA A 4 11.81 1.04 -12.56
CA ALA A 4 11.01 2.26 -12.40
C ALA A 4 10.64 2.51 -10.93
N LEU A 5 10.25 1.46 -10.20
CA LEU A 5 9.93 1.55 -8.78
C LEU A 5 11.14 1.94 -7.94
N ASN A 6 12.30 1.33 -8.22
CA ASN A 6 13.54 1.65 -7.53
C ASN A 6 13.97 3.12 -7.78
N ARG A 7 13.82 3.60 -9.01
CA ARG A 7 14.11 5.00 -9.35
C ARG A 7 13.18 5.97 -8.63
N LEU A 8 11.87 5.66 -8.63
CA LEU A 8 10.89 6.47 -7.89
C LEU A 8 11.21 6.53 -6.39
N PHE A 9 11.67 5.42 -5.82
CA PHE A 9 12.11 5.37 -4.44
C PHE A 9 13.38 6.21 -4.20
N ASP A 10 14.35 6.16 -5.10
CA ASP A 10 15.56 6.99 -5.01
C ASP A 10 15.25 8.48 -5.12
N ASP A 11 14.33 8.86 -6.01
CA ASP A 11 13.84 10.24 -6.14
C ASP A 11 13.13 10.70 -4.86
N LEU A 12 12.32 9.83 -4.23
CA LEU A 12 11.70 10.08 -2.94
C LEU A 12 12.76 10.33 -1.84
N LEU A 13 13.77 9.47 -1.75
CA LEU A 13 14.85 9.64 -0.77
C LEU A 13 15.62 10.94 -0.98
N ALA A 14 15.92 11.29 -2.23
CA ALA A 14 16.59 12.54 -2.58
C ALA A 14 15.73 13.75 -2.17
N PHE A 15 14.43 13.73 -2.48
CA PHE A 15 13.48 14.78 -2.09
C PHE A 15 13.41 14.94 -0.56
N CYS A 16 13.27 13.84 0.19
CA CYS A 16 13.20 13.91 1.65
C CYS A 16 14.48 14.45 2.28
N ARG A 17 15.66 14.11 1.74
CA ARG A 17 16.94 14.66 2.21
C ARG A 17 17.03 16.15 1.99
N GLN A 18 16.64 16.65 0.82
CA GLN A 18 16.63 18.08 0.52
C GLN A 18 15.61 18.85 1.37
N SER A 19 14.42 18.25 1.59
CA SER A 19 13.36 18.84 2.41
C SER A 19 13.65 18.74 3.90
N GLY A 20 14.42 17.72 4.34
CA GLY A 20 14.77 17.49 5.74
C GLY A 20 15.63 18.61 6.35
N GLU A 21 16.40 19.34 5.52
CA GLU A 21 17.11 20.55 5.95
C GLU A 21 16.15 21.70 6.33
N GLN A 22 15.00 21.77 5.66
CA GLN A 22 13.97 22.79 5.89
C GLN A 22 12.83 22.29 6.81
N PHE A 23 12.54 20.98 6.78
CA PHE A 23 11.46 20.34 7.51
C PHE A 23 11.95 19.05 8.18
N PRO A 24 12.37 19.08 9.46
CA PRO A 24 12.90 17.90 10.17
C PRO A 24 11.93 16.69 10.20
N GLN A 25 10.64 16.94 10.07
CA GLN A 25 9.60 15.90 10.03
C GLN A 25 9.56 15.15 8.67
N ALA A 26 10.23 15.66 7.63
CA ALA A 26 10.34 15.01 6.32
C ALA A 26 11.48 13.96 6.26
N ALA A 27 12.20 13.74 7.37
CA ALA A 27 13.24 12.72 7.41
C ALA A 27 12.64 11.33 7.17
N VAL A 28 13.22 10.58 6.24
CA VAL A 28 12.81 9.19 6.00
C VAL A 28 13.20 8.35 7.21
N PRO A 29 12.26 7.65 7.85
CA PRO A 29 12.59 6.72 8.94
C PRO A 29 13.55 5.63 8.45
N ASN A 30 14.45 5.17 9.32
CA ASN A 30 15.36 4.08 8.97
C ASN A 30 14.63 2.74 8.85
N ASP A 31 13.62 2.53 9.69
CA ASP A 31 12.83 1.30 9.72
C ASP A 31 11.51 1.50 8.99
N ILE A 32 11.29 0.74 7.93
CA ILE A 32 10.10 0.88 7.08
C ILE A 32 9.53 -0.48 6.70
N LEU A 33 8.22 -0.61 6.83
CA LEU A 33 7.47 -1.72 6.27
C LEU A 33 7.01 -1.40 4.85
N ILE A 34 7.38 -2.24 3.89
CA ILE A 34 6.88 -2.16 2.53
C ILE A 34 5.62 -3.00 2.42
N VAL A 35 4.48 -2.33 2.30
CA VAL A 35 3.17 -2.96 2.30
C VAL A 35 2.56 -2.94 0.90
N PRO A 36 2.42 -4.10 0.23
CA PRO A 36 1.72 -4.16 -1.03
C PRO A 36 0.21 -3.99 -0.83
N ALA A 37 -0.43 -3.20 -1.68
CA ALA A 37 -1.87 -3.12 -1.75
C ALA A 37 -2.48 -4.51 -2.02
N PRO A 38 -3.57 -4.89 -1.35
CA PRO A 38 -4.06 -6.25 -1.40
C PRO A 38 -4.78 -6.53 -2.72
N SER A 39 -4.36 -7.60 -3.41
CA SER A 39 -5.03 -8.09 -4.60
C SER A 39 -6.31 -8.83 -4.26
N SER A 40 -7.35 -8.63 -5.06
CA SER A 40 -8.59 -9.38 -4.88
C SER A 40 -8.41 -10.87 -5.19
N ALA A 41 -9.15 -11.73 -4.49
CA ALA A 41 -9.14 -13.17 -4.74
C ALA A 41 -9.46 -13.54 -6.21
N SER A 42 -10.31 -12.77 -6.90
CA SER A 42 -10.58 -12.97 -8.34
C SER A 42 -9.39 -12.56 -9.21
N SER A 43 -8.66 -11.51 -8.85
CA SER A 43 -7.43 -11.11 -9.55
C SER A 43 -6.33 -12.14 -9.34
N LEU A 44 -6.18 -12.64 -8.10
CA LEU A 44 -5.24 -13.71 -7.78
C LEU A 44 -5.57 -15.00 -8.54
N ARG A 45 -6.86 -15.43 -8.57
CA ARG A 45 -7.27 -16.62 -9.34
C ARG A 45 -7.04 -16.47 -10.84
N ARG A 46 -7.30 -15.30 -11.42
CA ARG A 46 -7.11 -15.03 -12.83
C ARG A 46 -5.63 -14.99 -13.23
N ARG A 47 -4.77 -14.45 -12.37
CA ARG A 47 -3.34 -14.22 -12.66
C ARG A 47 -2.41 -15.26 -12.03
N GLY A 48 -2.93 -16.14 -11.16
CA GLY A 48 -2.18 -17.18 -10.45
C GLY A 48 -1.23 -16.69 -9.36
N ARG A 49 -0.97 -15.37 -9.28
CA ARG A 49 -0.02 -14.79 -8.30
C ARG A 49 -0.29 -13.32 -8.03
N SER A 50 0.21 -12.83 -6.90
CA SER A 50 0.29 -11.39 -6.62
C SER A 50 1.38 -10.76 -7.48
N GLN A 51 1.04 -9.71 -8.22
CA GLN A 51 2.01 -8.95 -9.03
C GLN A 51 2.86 -8.03 -8.17
N LEU A 52 2.32 -7.54 -7.05
CA LEU A 52 3.00 -6.59 -6.17
C LEU A 52 4.01 -7.26 -5.23
N ALA A 53 3.83 -8.54 -4.89
CA ALA A 53 4.77 -9.22 -3.98
C ALA A 53 6.22 -9.30 -4.50
N PRO A 54 6.50 -9.62 -5.78
CA PRO A 54 7.85 -9.53 -6.33
C PRO A 54 8.39 -8.10 -6.36
N LEU A 55 7.53 -7.11 -6.64
CA LEU A 55 7.91 -5.69 -6.65
C LEU A 55 8.27 -5.20 -5.24
N ALA A 56 7.47 -5.58 -4.23
CA ALA A 56 7.76 -5.27 -2.84
C ALA A 56 9.11 -5.84 -2.39
N LYS A 57 9.40 -7.10 -2.73
CA LYS A 57 10.68 -7.73 -2.42
C LYS A 57 11.87 -7.05 -3.11
N ALA A 58 11.73 -6.69 -4.38
CA ALA A 58 12.78 -6.00 -5.11
C ALA A 58 13.04 -4.61 -4.53
N LEU A 59 12.00 -3.85 -4.18
CA LEU A 59 12.13 -2.55 -3.53
C LEU A 59 12.79 -2.68 -2.15
N CYS A 60 12.39 -3.65 -1.36
CA CYS A 60 13.00 -3.96 -0.07
C CYS A 60 14.50 -4.23 -0.20
N SER A 61 14.90 -5.11 -1.13
CA SER A 61 16.32 -5.38 -1.40
C SER A 61 17.08 -4.13 -1.84
N HIS A 62 16.46 -3.29 -2.67
CA HIS A 62 17.06 -2.05 -3.14
C HIS A 62 17.26 -1.02 -2.02
N ALA A 63 16.27 -0.86 -1.13
CA ALA A 63 16.33 0.04 0.02
C ALA A 63 17.38 -0.44 1.05
N ASN A 64 17.41 -1.76 1.33
CA ASN A 64 18.37 -2.34 2.26
C ASN A 64 19.83 -2.20 1.74
N ALA A 65 20.06 -2.31 0.43
CA ALA A 65 21.36 -2.04 -0.17
C ALA A 65 21.82 -0.58 -0.01
N ARG A 66 20.93 0.34 0.37
CA ARG A 66 21.20 1.75 0.68
C ARG A 66 21.30 2.05 2.18
N GLY A 67 21.37 0.99 3.00
CA GLY A 67 21.54 1.09 4.45
C GLY A 67 20.26 1.33 5.22
N MET A 68 19.08 1.20 4.59
CA MET A 68 17.79 1.24 5.29
C MET A 68 17.46 -0.15 5.86
N GLN A 69 16.62 -0.17 6.89
CA GLN A 69 16.06 -1.41 7.44
C GLN A 69 14.62 -1.53 6.94
N THR A 70 14.43 -2.30 5.87
CA THR A 70 13.10 -2.48 5.31
C THR A 70 12.69 -3.93 5.29
N THR A 71 11.40 -4.18 5.56
CA THR A 71 10.80 -5.52 5.55
C THR A 71 9.51 -5.50 4.75
N VAL A 72 9.26 -6.54 3.95
CA VAL A 72 7.99 -6.69 3.23
C VAL A 72 6.95 -7.25 4.19
N ALA A 73 5.89 -6.48 4.42
CA ALA A 73 4.83 -6.80 5.34
C ALA A 73 3.47 -6.90 4.62
N PRO A 74 2.92 -8.10 4.38
CA PRO A 74 1.60 -8.27 3.76
C PRO A 74 0.47 -8.02 4.79
N LEU A 75 0.43 -6.80 5.35
CA LEU A 75 -0.47 -6.39 6.43
C LEU A 75 -1.93 -6.29 5.99
N LEU A 76 -2.21 -6.28 4.69
CA LEU A 76 -3.54 -6.02 4.17
C LEU A 76 -4.07 -7.20 3.36
N ILE A 77 -5.34 -7.53 3.55
CA ILE A 77 -6.08 -8.54 2.78
C ILE A 77 -7.41 -7.96 2.29
N VAL A 78 -7.95 -8.58 1.22
CA VAL A 78 -9.31 -8.34 0.77
C VAL A 78 -10.19 -9.47 1.26
N ARG A 79 -11.13 -9.19 2.17
CA ARG A 79 -12.19 -10.12 2.54
C ARG A 79 -13.39 -9.94 1.63
N ALA A 80 -13.94 -11.04 1.13
CA ALA A 80 -15.27 -11.02 0.53
C ALA A 80 -16.30 -10.84 1.66
N HIS A 81 -17.27 -9.95 1.50
CA HIS A 81 -18.40 -9.91 2.41
C HIS A 81 -19.12 -11.26 2.35
N SER A 82 -19.12 -12.00 3.44
CA SER A 82 -20.06 -13.08 3.64
C SER A 82 -21.47 -12.45 3.73
N LYS A 83 -22.40 -13.07 3.00
CA LYS A 83 -23.81 -12.68 3.00
C LYS A 83 -24.31 -12.51 4.43
N SER A 84 -24.75 -11.34 4.81
CA SER A 84 -25.76 -11.20 5.85
C SER A 84 -26.86 -10.27 5.33
N VAL A 85 -28.04 -10.86 5.31
CA VAL A 85 -29.39 -10.27 5.19
C VAL A 85 -29.82 -9.82 3.79
N GLU A 86 -30.88 -10.48 3.36
CA GLU A 86 -31.68 -10.23 2.16
C GLU A 86 -32.26 -8.81 2.17
N THR A 87 -31.87 -8.00 1.21
CA THR A 87 -32.65 -6.88 0.72
C THR A 87 -32.58 -6.90 -0.80
N ASN A 88 -33.75 -7.04 -1.41
CA ASN A 88 -33.96 -7.10 -2.86
C ASN A 88 -33.84 -5.70 -3.47
N GLY A 89 -32.96 -5.55 -4.49
CA GLY A 89 -32.90 -4.33 -5.29
C GLY A 89 -31.60 -4.14 -6.08
N ALA A 90 -31.61 -3.22 -7.04
CA ALA A 90 -30.49 -2.87 -7.92
C ALA A 90 -29.20 -2.45 -7.16
N ASP A 91 -29.35 -1.97 -5.92
CA ASP A 91 -28.25 -1.64 -5.00
C ASP A 91 -27.39 -2.84 -4.58
N GLN A 92 -27.94 -4.06 -4.68
CA GLN A 92 -27.18 -5.27 -4.33
C GLN A 92 -25.98 -5.55 -5.24
N ARG A 93 -26.02 -5.13 -6.51
CA ARG A 93 -24.86 -5.30 -7.40
C ARG A 93 -23.71 -4.35 -7.03
N ALA A 94 -24.02 -3.14 -6.61
CA ALA A 94 -23.03 -2.17 -6.12
C ALA A 94 -22.45 -2.58 -4.75
N GLN A 95 -23.27 -3.14 -3.86
CA GLN A 95 -22.82 -3.66 -2.56
C GLN A 95 -22.01 -4.97 -2.68
N ARG A 96 -22.32 -5.84 -3.65
CA ARG A 96 -21.53 -7.06 -3.92
C ARG A 96 -20.09 -6.77 -4.37
N ALA A 97 -19.81 -5.56 -4.85
CA ALA A 97 -18.49 -5.12 -5.26
C ALA A 97 -17.66 -4.47 -4.14
N ARG A 98 -18.22 -4.19 -2.98
CA ARG A 98 -17.49 -3.62 -1.84
C ARG A 98 -16.63 -4.69 -1.17
N ARG A 99 -15.52 -4.98 -1.80
CA ARG A 99 -14.43 -5.75 -1.21
C ARG A 99 -13.87 -4.94 -0.06
N THR A 100 -14.02 -5.44 1.17
CA THR A 100 -13.49 -4.72 2.31
C THR A 100 -12.02 -5.05 2.48
N ILE A 101 -11.16 -4.03 2.38
CA ILE A 101 -9.76 -4.14 2.77
C ILE A 101 -9.73 -4.17 4.29
N CYS A 102 -9.04 -5.17 4.84
CA CYS A 102 -8.91 -5.40 6.27
C CYS A 102 -7.44 -5.67 6.62
N ILE A 103 -7.11 -5.51 7.90
CA ILE A 103 -5.80 -5.94 8.41
C ILE A 103 -5.67 -7.48 8.33
N ASN A 104 -4.48 -7.93 8.06
CA ASN A 104 -4.10 -9.34 8.10
C ASN A 104 -3.55 -9.68 9.49
N GLU A 105 -4.41 -10.11 10.39
CA GLU A 105 -4.04 -10.43 11.78
C GLU A 105 -2.89 -11.43 11.88
N ARG A 106 -2.75 -12.34 10.91
CA ARG A 106 -1.63 -13.31 10.91
C ARG A 106 -0.28 -12.66 10.66
N ALA A 107 -0.24 -11.55 9.92
CA ALA A 107 0.98 -10.82 9.64
C ALA A 107 1.34 -9.84 10.77
N THR A 108 0.38 -9.44 11.61
CA THR A 108 0.63 -8.53 12.74
C THR A 108 1.22 -9.20 13.96
N HIS A 109 1.26 -10.53 14.02
CA HIS A 109 1.86 -11.30 15.13
C HIS A 109 3.37 -11.53 14.99
N ASP A 110 3.99 -11.04 13.94
CA ASP A 110 5.44 -11.15 13.75
C ASP A 110 6.14 -10.10 14.59
N LYS A 111 6.92 -10.53 15.59
CA LYS A 111 7.60 -9.66 16.56
C LYS A 111 8.56 -8.66 15.92
N GLU A 112 9.14 -9.00 14.76
CA GLU A 112 10.01 -8.08 14.00
C GLU A 112 9.23 -6.90 13.41
N MET A 113 7.92 -7.10 13.15
CA MET A 113 7.04 -6.04 12.64
C MET A 113 6.44 -5.16 13.75
N ASP A 114 6.43 -5.64 15.01
CA ASP A 114 5.83 -4.89 16.12
C ASP A 114 6.61 -3.61 16.48
N ALA A 115 7.91 -3.57 16.21
CA ALA A 115 8.76 -2.41 16.50
C ALA A 115 8.64 -1.31 15.46
N CYS A 116 8.38 -1.65 14.18
CA CYS A 116 8.28 -0.70 13.08
C CYS A 116 6.82 -0.40 12.74
N ARG A 117 6.44 0.87 12.82
CA ARG A 117 5.07 1.33 12.52
C ARG A 117 4.98 2.20 11.27
N THR A 118 6.10 2.51 10.64
CA THR A 118 6.14 3.33 9.44
C THR A 118 6.01 2.48 8.18
N VAL A 119 5.11 2.88 7.29
CA VAL A 119 4.72 2.10 6.10
C VAL A 119 4.95 2.90 4.82
N ILE A 120 5.52 2.26 3.81
CA ILE A 120 5.40 2.64 2.41
C ILE A 120 4.43 1.68 1.74
N LEU A 121 3.30 2.22 1.25
CA LEU A 121 2.34 1.47 0.44
C LEU A 121 2.85 1.35 -0.99
N ILE A 122 2.66 0.20 -1.63
CA ILE A 122 2.91 0.05 -3.07
C ILE A 122 1.65 -0.45 -3.78
N ASP A 123 1.37 0.15 -4.95
CA ASP A 123 0.28 -0.25 -5.83
C ASP A 123 0.76 -0.33 -7.28
N ASP A 124 0.05 -1.01 -8.15
CA ASP A 124 0.38 -1.07 -9.58
C ASP A 124 -0.18 0.14 -10.33
N ILE A 125 -1.44 0.46 -10.11
CA ILE A 125 -2.13 1.55 -10.82
C ILE A 125 -3.05 2.31 -9.88
N VAL A 126 -2.83 3.62 -9.80
CA VAL A 126 -3.72 4.55 -9.10
C VAL A 126 -4.65 5.21 -10.12
N THR A 127 -5.94 5.17 -9.86
CA THR A 127 -6.96 5.89 -10.63
C THR A 127 -7.54 7.03 -9.81
N THR A 128 -8.43 6.73 -8.87
CA THR A 128 -9.05 7.70 -7.96
C THR A 128 -8.34 7.80 -6.60
N GLY A 129 -7.34 6.98 -6.35
CA GLY A 129 -6.70 6.85 -5.03
C GLY A 129 -7.53 6.13 -3.96
N ALA A 130 -8.76 5.70 -4.28
CA ALA A 130 -9.67 5.09 -3.30
C ALA A 130 -9.08 3.85 -2.62
N THR A 131 -8.33 3.02 -3.35
CA THR A 131 -7.64 1.84 -2.79
C THR A 131 -6.57 2.27 -1.79
N ILE A 132 -5.70 3.20 -2.16
CA ILE A 132 -4.62 3.71 -1.31
C ILE A 132 -5.19 4.36 -0.06
N ASN A 133 -6.21 5.23 -0.21
CA ASN A 133 -6.87 5.89 0.92
C ASN A 133 -7.49 4.87 1.88
N ARG A 134 -8.15 3.82 1.37
CA ARG A 134 -8.70 2.77 2.23
C ARG A 134 -7.60 1.96 2.91
N CYS A 135 -6.52 1.62 2.21
CA CYS A 135 -5.36 0.95 2.81
C CYS A 135 -4.76 1.79 3.94
N ALA A 136 -4.54 3.09 3.71
CA ALA A 136 -4.01 4.00 4.70
C ALA A 136 -4.92 4.12 5.93
N THR A 137 -6.24 4.22 5.74
CA THR A 137 -7.22 4.24 6.84
C THR A 137 -7.12 2.97 7.69
N VAL A 138 -7.14 1.78 7.06
CA VAL A 138 -7.05 0.50 7.79
C VAL A 138 -5.74 0.38 8.55
N LEU A 139 -4.62 0.79 7.96
CA LEU A 139 -3.33 0.78 8.63
C LEU A 139 -3.29 1.73 9.82
N ALA A 140 -3.82 2.95 9.68
CA ALA A 140 -3.89 3.93 10.76
C ALA A 140 -4.77 3.46 11.92
N GLU A 141 -5.91 2.81 11.64
CA GLU A 141 -6.79 2.20 12.64
C GLU A 141 -6.06 1.13 13.49
N HIS A 142 -4.95 0.57 12.97
CA HIS A 142 -4.13 -0.45 13.65
C HIS A 142 -2.75 0.08 14.09
N GLY A 143 -2.59 1.40 14.21
CA GLY A 143 -1.41 2.03 14.77
C GLY A 143 -0.20 2.14 13.82
N TYR A 144 -0.40 1.94 12.51
CA TYR A 144 0.64 2.17 11.51
C TYR A 144 0.56 3.58 10.93
N THR A 145 1.71 4.18 10.64
CA THR A 145 1.81 5.48 9.98
C THR A 145 2.20 5.28 8.52
N VAL A 146 1.34 5.69 7.59
CA VAL A 146 1.68 5.65 6.17
C VAL A 146 2.50 6.88 5.83
N PHE A 147 3.79 6.67 5.58
CA PHE A 147 4.74 7.72 5.20
C PHE A 147 4.46 8.20 3.77
N THR A 148 4.27 7.26 2.85
CA THR A 148 3.94 7.55 1.45
C THR A 148 3.34 6.34 0.75
N ALA A 149 2.84 6.56 -0.47
CA ALA A 149 2.43 5.50 -1.38
C ALA A 149 3.15 5.66 -2.73
N LEU A 150 3.66 4.56 -3.25
CA LEU A 150 4.33 4.49 -4.54
C LEU A 150 3.47 3.67 -5.52
N ALA A 151 3.21 4.22 -6.69
CA ALA A 151 2.48 3.54 -7.76
C ALA A 151 3.26 3.57 -9.07
N LEU A 152 3.16 2.48 -9.84
CA LEU A 152 3.85 2.38 -11.13
C LEU A 152 3.16 3.15 -12.25
N ALA A 153 1.86 3.35 -12.12
CA ALA A 153 1.07 4.09 -13.09
C ALA A 153 -0.03 4.90 -12.40
N TYR A 154 -0.34 6.03 -12.99
CA TYR A 154 -1.47 6.87 -12.65
C TYR A 154 -2.34 7.07 -13.86
N THR A 155 -3.65 6.86 -13.72
CA THR A 155 -4.63 7.17 -14.74
C THR A 155 -5.46 8.36 -14.26
N PRO A 156 -5.27 9.56 -14.81
CA PRO A 156 -6.05 10.72 -14.40
C PRO A 156 -7.53 10.46 -14.66
N SER A 157 -8.37 10.67 -13.66
CA SER A 157 -9.82 10.66 -13.85
C SER A 157 -10.23 11.87 -14.69
N LYS A 158 -11.24 11.72 -15.54
CA LYS A 158 -11.78 12.82 -16.37
C LYS A 158 -12.35 13.99 -15.56
N HIS A 159 -12.48 13.86 -14.25
CA HIS A 159 -12.85 14.92 -13.31
C HIS A 159 -11.59 15.24 -12.49
N GLY A 160 -10.96 16.36 -12.80
CA GLY A 160 -9.74 16.82 -12.14
C GLY A 160 -9.94 16.91 -10.63
N TYR A 161 -9.21 16.08 -9.88
CA TYR A 161 -9.02 16.33 -8.48
C TYR A 161 -7.84 17.29 -8.35
N MET A 162 -8.11 18.54 -7.99
CA MET A 162 -7.09 19.38 -7.39
C MET A 162 -6.71 18.74 -6.07
N VAL A 163 -5.47 18.26 -5.98
CA VAL A 163 -4.85 17.92 -4.70
C VAL A 163 -4.48 19.27 -4.09
N ALA A 164 -5.14 19.61 -2.99
CA ALA A 164 -4.75 20.74 -2.15
C ALA A 164 -3.65 20.28 -1.20
#